data_965eb60e3538d0a452b5cb8a629b9e1e
#
_entry.id   965eb60e3538d0a452b5cb8a629b9e1e
#
_cell.length_a   1.000
_cell.length_b   1.000
_cell.length_c   1.000
_cell.angle_alpha   90.00
_cell.angle_beta   90.00
_cell.angle_gamma   90.00
#
_symmetry.space_group_name_H-M   'P 1'
#
loop_
_entity.id
_entity.type
_entity.pdbx_description
1 polymer ?
#
loop_
_entity_poly.entity_id
_entity_poly.type
_entity_poly.pdbx_seq_one_letter_code
_entity_poly.pdbx_strand_id
1 'polypeptide(L)'
;MSALFTRITAIKNKPRTIRFQLLLSVNITLSIALICLLILQYHREMQNATDQMRTGLNDESIAIQSAVSHLIQDHSHGDVQGYIDRVCSEMRKSASPGHQIIVSMHGTYLKAGNSSPESRSILSQYDFSKPQSIQWNEFSQHQLVVGHQSGEEASVFVIETLKNVRRAIRKKVLIQLAVLGILGLLAAGIVNYVLLKIVGRPLSQLLKTVENITSGQLGAVAPSFSSSEINQLSTAINSMSMSLNDNDRDRRYQMEKARKIQQYLLPQGVQIPGLETAHIFEPADSVAGDYYDFLPLSDGSWLICIADVSGHGVPAAMGAAMLKSLLLAASEKSPFDLIRIIKEVNRQFAATILPGNFASMFLARWKPESRALSWVSAGHLPGILIRDSGSLDSLKSTGLLIGLDANAEWEQLDTVLSPGDRILLFSDGVTESANSKGDLFGLARLTSWFSLVNERPLIVAIMKINEVIAEWRCNSSPNDDLTLLALKCELVPHLKNSEHQASTVYEEVQSVPQ
;
A
#
# COMPACT_ATOMS: atom_id res chain seq x y z
N MET A 1 10.62 -11.67 32.83
CA MET A 1 10.07 -10.30 32.80
C MET A 1 10.41 -9.51 31.54
N SER A 2 11.59 -9.66 30.92
CA SER A 2 12.01 -8.97 29.67
C SER A 2 11.12 -9.27 28.45
N ALA A 3 10.69 -10.50 28.25
CA ALA A 3 9.85 -10.90 27.09
C ALA A 3 8.38 -10.40 27.14
N LEU A 4 7.88 -10.07 28.34
CA LEU A 4 6.53 -9.48 28.48
C LEU A 4 6.55 -7.97 28.16
N PHE A 5 7.63 -7.27 28.52
CA PHE A 5 7.80 -5.84 28.23
C PHE A 5 7.98 -5.59 26.73
N THR A 6 8.69 -6.48 26.01
CA THR A 6 8.86 -6.35 24.55
C THR A 6 7.56 -6.62 23.77
N ARG A 7 6.68 -7.48 24.27
CA ARG A 7 5.34 -7.68 23.67
C ARG A 7 4.38 -6.52 23.91
N ILE A 8 4.46 -5.84 25.05
CA ILE A 8 3.61 -4.68 25.36
C ILE A 8 4.03 -3.44 24.54
N THR A 9 5.34 -3.27 24.27
CA THR A 9 5.84 -2.18 23.41
C THR A 9 5.55 -2.42 21.92
N ALA A 10 5.52 -3.68 21.45
CA ALA A 10 5.18 -4.01 20.06
C ALA A 10 3.69 -3.80 19.73
N ILE A 11 2.79 -3.85 20.72
CA ILE A 11 1.35 -3.58 20.54
C ILE A 11 1.08 -2.07 20.39
N LYS A 12 2.01 -1.20 20.80
CA LYS A 12 1.82 0.26 20.82
C LYS A 12 2.01 0.94 19.45
N ASN A 13 2.54 0.28 18.44
CA ASN A 13 2.93 0.90 17.16
C ASN A 13 2.19 0.41 15.90
N LYS A 14 1.09 -0.34 16.02
CA LYS A 14 0.23 -0.52 14.85
C LYS A 14 -0.60 0.76 14.67
N PRO A 15 -0.52 1.44 13.52
CA PRO A 15 -1.35 2.61 13.26
C PRO A 15 -2.81 2.21 13.40
N ARG A 16 -3.48 2.79 14.40
CA ARG A 16 -4.91 2.55 14.63
C ARG A 16 -5.66 3.11 13.44
N THR A 17 -6.56 2.31 12.87
CA THR A 17 -7.37 2.78 11.74
C THR A 17 -8.10 4.07 12.10
N ILE A 18 -8.25 4.99 11.17
CA ILE A 18 -9.00 6.25 11.33
C ILE A 18 -10.40 5.96 11.92
N ARG A 19 -11.02 4.85 11.51
CA ARG A 19 -12.29 4.36 12.07
C ARG A 19 -12.23 4.18 13.58
N PHE A 20 -11.21 3.48 14.08
CA PHE A 20 -11.05 3.25 15.52
C PHE A 20 -10.82 4.54 16.28
N GLN A 21 -10.04 5.46 15.75
CA GLN A 21 -9.78 6.75 16.39
C GLN A 21 -11.03 7.62 16.47
N LEU A 22 -11.80 7.74 15.39
CA LEU A 22 -13.06 8.49 15.35
C LEU A 22 -14.10 7.90 16.31
N LEU A 23 -14.31 6.58 16.26
CA LEU A 23 -15.24 5.90 17.15
C LEU A 23 -14.85 6.06 18.62
N LEU A 24 -13.56 5.95 18.93
CA LEU A 24 -13.04 6.10 20.28
C LEU A 24 -13.22 7.52 20.80
N SER A 25 -12.89 8.55 20.02
CA SER A 25 -13.00 9.96 20.44
C SER A 25 -14.43 10.36 20.69
N VAL A 26 -15.37 10.00 19.82
CA VAL A 26 -16.80 10.30 19.97
C VAL A 26 -17.37 9.61 21.19
N ASN A 27 -17.08 8.32 21.40
CA ASN A 27 -17.60 7.56 22.53
C ASN A 27 -17.02 8.06 23.88
N ILE A 28 -15.74 8.43 23.92
CA ILE A 28 -15.12 9.04 25.12
C ILE A 28 -15.81 10.37 25.46
N THR A 29 -16.00 11.25 24.47
CA THR A 29 -16.65 12.55 24.69
C THR A 29 -18.09 12.39 25.18
N LEU A 30 -18.87 11.50 24.58
CA LEU A 30 -20.22 11.17 25.03
C LEU A 30 -20.25 10.62 26.45
N SER A 31 -19.31 9.72 26.79
CA SER A 31 -19.21 9.13 28.12
C SER A 31 -18.87 10.19 29.19
N ILE A 32 -17.93 11.09 28.91
CA ILE A 32 -17.58 12.19 29.82
C ILE A 32 -18.77 13.11 30.03
N ALA A 33 -19.45 13.52 28.96
CA ALA A 33 -20.63 14.37 29.04
C ALA A 33 -21.75 13.74 29.89
N LEU A 34 -22.01 12.44 29.69
CA LEU A 34 -23.00 11.68 30.47
C LEU A 34 -22.63 11.63 31.95
N ILE A 35 -21.38 11.31 32.27
CA ILE A 35 -20.89 11.26 33.66
C ILE A 35 -21.03 12.64 34.35
N CYS A 36 -20.64 13.73 33.70
CA CYS A 36 -20.79 15.08 34.24
C CYS A 36 -22.25 15.41 34.49
N LEU A 37 -23.14 15.10 33.56
CA LEU A 37 -24.59 15.35 33.72
C LEU A 37 -25.17 14.59 34.91
N LEU A 38 -24.76 13.33 35.09
CA LEU A 38 -25.21 12.49 36.19
C LEU A 38 -24.74 12.99 37.56
N ILE A 39 -23.49 13.48 37.66
CA ILE A 39 -22.94 14.07 38.87
C ILE A 39 -23.72 15.34 39.26
N LEU A 40 -23.96 16.22 38.28
CA LEU A 40 -24.73 17.45 38.48
C LEU A 40 -26.15 17.16 38.93
N GLN A 41 -26.82 16.20 38.31
CA GLN A 41 -28.17 15.79 38.65
C GLN A 41 -28.24 15.20 40.07
N TYR A 42 -27.29 14.35 40.45
CA TYR A 42 -27.22 13.79 41.80
C TYR A 42 -27.10 14.88 42.85
N HIS A 43 -26.18 15.87 42.64
CA HIS A 43 -26.02 17.00 43.57
C HIS A 43 -27.29 17.84 43.70
N ARG A 44 -27.95 18.13 42.56
CA ARG A 44 -29.19 18.91 42.55
C ARG A 44 -30.35 18.21 43.28
N GLU A 45 -30.53 16.94 43.04
CA GLU A 45 -31.58 16.15 43.74
C GLU A 45 -31.31 16.05 45.23
N MET A 46 -30.05 15.91 45.65
CA MET A 46 -29.64 15.84 47.02
C MET A 46 -29.89 17.18 47.74
N GLN A 47 -29.54 18.31 47.15
CA GLN A 47 -29.79 19.64 47.67
C GLN A 47 -31.30 19.88 47.82
N ASN A 48 -32.07 19.66 46.77
CA ASN A 48 -33.53 19.86 46.81
C ASN A 48 -34.21 19.03 47.89
N ALA A 49 -33.81 17.76 48.05
CA ALA A 49 -34.38 16.89 49.08
C ALA A 49 -34.01 17.34 50.50
N THR A 50 -32.80 17.84 50.70
CA THR A 50 -32.32 18.37 51.97
C THR A 50 -33.07 19.67 52.34
N ASP A 51 -33.28 20.56 51.38
CA ASP A 51 -33.99 21.82 51.57
C ASP A 51 -35.49 21.59 51.88
N GLN A 52 -36.12 20.66 51.13
CA GLN A 52 -37.53 20.28 51.41
C GLN A 52 -37.68 19.71 52.81
N MET A 53 -36.76 18.82 53.22
CA MET A 53 -36.78 18.24 54.56
C MET A 53 -36.62 19.30 55.63
N ARG A 54 -35.68 20.23 55.44
CA ARG A 54 -35.45 21.36 56.35
C ARG A 54 -36.67 22.23 56.50
N THR A 55 -37.34 22.58 55.40
CA THR A 55 -38.58 23.37 55.45
C THR A 55 -39.67 22.63 56.20
N GLY A 56 -39.88 21.35 55.87
CA GLY A 56 -40.88 20.53 56.55
C GLY A 56 -40.65 20.38 58.05
N LEU A 57 -39.40 20.13 58.49
CA LEU A 57 -39.07 20.04 59.93
C LEU A 57 -39.23 21.36 60.66
N ASN A 58 -38.96 22.50 59.97
CA ASN A 58 -39.15 23.82 60.54
C ASN A 58 -40.64 24.13 60.71
N ASP A 59 -41.48 23.86 59.71
CA ASP A 59 -42.95 24.05 59.80
C ASP A 59 -43.56 23.18 60.92
N GLU A 60 -43.07 21.95 61.04
CA GLU A 60 -43.45 21.05 62.11
C GLU A 60 -43.01 21.54 63.50
N SER A 61 -41.81 22.08 63.62
CA SER A 61 -41.32 22.65 64.88
C SER A 61 -42.18 23.81 65.33
N ILE A 62 -42.67 24.63 64.40
CA ILE A 62 -43.62 25.75 64.70
C ILE A 62 -44.95 25.20 65.17
N ALA A 63 -45.52 24.21 64.55
CA ALA A 63 -46.80 23.60 64.91
C ALA A 63 -46.73 22.93 66.27
N ILE A 64 -45.68 22.17 66.56
CA ILE A 64 -45.47 21.56 67.90
C ILE A 64 -45.25 22.60 68.99
N GLN A 65 -44.50 23.66 68.72
CA GLN A 65 -44.24 24.69 69.64
C GLN A 65 -45.54 25.43 70.04
N SER A 66 -46.42 25.72 69.07
CA SER A 66 -47.74 26.30 69.35
C SER A 66 -48.58 25.39 70.24
N ALA A 67 -48.60 24.09 69.99
CA ALA A 67 -49.34 23.11 70.79
C ALA A 67 -48.75 23.00 72.25
N VAL A 68 -47.43 22.95 72.34
CA VAL A 68 -46.72 22.91 73.67
C VAL A 68 -46.96 24.15 74.46
N SER A 69 -46.95 25.31 73.82
CA SER A 69 -47.24 26.58 74.53
C SER A 69 -48.65 26.63 75.12
N HIS A 70 -49.63 26.12 74.37
CA HIS A 70 -51.01 25.99 74.89
C HIS A 70 -51.10 25.04 76.09
N LEU A 71 -50.41 23.90 76.05
CA LEU A 71 -50.42 22.94 77.17
C LEU A 71 -49.71 23.46 78.41
N ILE A 72 -48.71 24.37 78.29
CA ILE A 72 -48.05 24.99 79.43
C ILE A 72 -48.94 26.03 80.07
N GLN A 73 -49.66 26.85 79.30
CA GLN A 73 -50.57 27.86 79.79
C GLN A 73 -51.75 27.25 80.57
N ASP A 74 -52.18 26.05 80.22
CA ASP A 74 -53.26 25.33 80.94
C ASP A 74 -52.79 24.65 82.25
N HIS A 75 -51.58 24.88 82.74
CA HIS A 75 -51.01 24.29 83.97
C HIS A 75 -50.87 22.78 84.01
N SER A 76 -50.84 22.15 82.88
CA SER A 76 -50.78 20.65 82.73
C SER A 76 -49.37 20.19 82.34
N HIS A 77 -48.34 20.44 83.16
CA HIS A 77 -46.93 20.05 82.87
C HIS A 77 -46.78 18.50 82.60
N GLY A 78 -47.69 17.64 83.10
CA GLY A 78 -47.66 16.22 82.88
C GLY A 78 -48.12 15.81 81.47
N ASP A 79 -48.92 16.63 80.78
CA ASP A 79 -49.47 16.32 79.44
C ASP A 79 -48.48 16.61 78.27
N VAL A 80 -47.47 17.50 78.50
CA VAL A 80 -46.48 17.78 77.43
C VAL A 80 -45.68 16.52 77.06
N GLN A 81 -45.26 15.74 78.05
CA GLN A 81 -44.54 14.49 77.77
C GLN A 81 -45.43 13.46 76.99
N GLY A 82 -46.70 13.37 77.47
CA GLY A 82 -47.68 12.50 76.80
C GLY A 82 -48.03 12.93 75.38
N TYR A 83 -48.00 14.24 75.10
CA TYR A 83 -48.16 14.80 73.75
C TYR A 83 -46.98 14.42 72.85
N ILE A 84 -45.72 14.68 73.33
CA ILE A 84 -44.50 14.34 72.57
C ILE A 84 -44.45 12.85 72.24
N ASP A 85 -44.77 11.97 73.20
CA ASP A 85 -44.78 10.53 73.04
C ASP A 85 -45.81 10.07 72.00
N ARG A 86 -47.01 10.66 71.98
CA ARG A 86 -48.05 10.39 70.97
C ARG A 86 -47.65 10.83 69.60
N VAL A 87 -47.22 12.06 69.42
CA VAL A 87 -46.78 12.61 68.12
C VAL A 87 -45.63 11.79 67.55
N CYS A 88 -44.59 11.51 68.34
CA CYS A 88 -43.48 10.68 67.90
C CYS A 88 -43.90 9.22 67.56
N SER A 89 -44.91 8.68 68.25
CA SER A 89 -45.42 7.32 67.95
C SER A 89 -46.19 7.26 66.62
N GLU A 90 -46.99 8.29 66.34
CA GLU A 90 -47.73 8.40 65.08
C GLU A 90 -46.83 8.66 63.90
N MET A 91 -45.88 9.53 64.06
CA MET A 91 -44.88 9.83 63.01
C MET A 91 -44.01 8.61 62.66
N ARG A 92 -43.66 7.77 63.61
CA ARG A 92 -42.98 6.51 63.33
C ARG A 92 -43.79 5.54 62.46
N LYS A 93 -45.11 5.57 62.57
CA LYS A 93 -46.02 4.74 61.74
C LYS A 93 -46.12 5.27 60.32
N SER A 94 -45.87 6.55 60.09
CA SER A 94 -46.06 7.25 58.81
C SER A 94 -44.78 7.45 57.98
N ALA A 95 -43.73 6.63 58.08
CA ALA A 95 -42.58 6.58 57.18
C ALA A 95 -41.30 7.31 57.62
N SER A 96 -41.20 7.90 58.81
CA SER A 96 -39.97 8.56 59.30
C SER A 96 -39.45 7.93 60.61
N PRO A 97 -38.86 6.70 60.55
CA PRO A 97 -38.39 6.01 61.75
C PRO A 97 -37.24 6.69 62.51
N GLY A 98 -36.65 7.71 61.94
CA GLY A 98 -35.58 8.55 62.55
C GLY A 98 -36.05 9.84 63.14
N HIS A 99 -37.34 10.13 63.09
CA HIS A 99 -37.95 11.36 63.57
C HIS A 99 -37.95 11.43 65.06
N GLN A 100 -37.52 12.55 65.66
CA GLN A 100 -37.45 12.79 67.10
C GLN A 100 -37.82 14.23 67.46
N ILE A 101 -38.63 14.41 68.48
CA ILE A 101 -39.01 15.70 69.02
C ILE A 101 -38.39 15.84 70.38
N ILE A 102 -37.80 17.00 70.61
CA ILE A 102 -37.21 17.42 71.90
C ILE A 102 -37.76 18.78 72.25
N VAL A 103 -38.28 18.90 73.49
CA VAL A 103 -38.73 20.15 74.01
C VAL A 103 -37.84 20.57 75.18
N SER A 104 -37.26 21.76 75.12
CA SER A 104 -36.46 22.33 76.14
C SER A 104 -37.31 23.37 76.96
N MET A 105 -37.48 23.14 78.26
CA MET A 105 -38.24 23.97 79.17
C MET A 105 -37.37 24.24 80.39
N HIS A 106 -37.11 25.48 80.69
CA HIS A 106 -36.34 25.95 81.90
C HIS A 106 -35.04 25.12 82.11
N GLY A 107 -34.29 24.82 81.05
CA GLY A 107 -33.04 24.04 81.12
C GLY A 107 -33.23 22.52 81.23
N THR A 108 -34.48 22.00 81.24
CA THR A 108 -34.78 20.60 81.25
C THR A 108 -35.22 20.17 79.86
N TYR A 109 -34.68 19.01 79.32
CA TYR A 109 -34.99 18.50 78.00
C TYR A 109 -35.98 17.31 78.13
N LEU A 110 -37.18 17.51 77.66
CA LEU A 110 -38.17 16.41 77.44
C LEU A 110 -37.97 15.73 76.13
N LYS A 111 -37.85 14.42 76.14
CA LYS A 111 -37.60 13.58 74.98
C LYS A 111 -38.65 12.45 74.87
N ALA A 112 -39.00 12.04 73.68
CA ALA A 112 -39.89 10.90 73.50
C ALA A 112 -39.32 9.64 74.17
N GLY A 113 -40.12 8.99 75.04
CA GLY A 113 -39.67 7.86 75.87
C GLY A 113 -39.26 6.61 75.11
N ASN A 114 -39.72 6.47 73.87
CA ASN A 114 -39.54 5.29 73.02
C ASN A 114 -38.55 5.51 71.87
N SER A 115 -37.42 6.20 72.10
CA SER A 115 -36.38 6.46 71.10
C SER A 115 -35.60 5.18 70.75
N SER A 116 -35.27 5.00 69.45
CA SER A 116 -34.41 3.90 69.00
C SER A 116 -33.00 3.98 69.58
N PRO A 117 -32.24 2.88 69.73
CA PRO A 117 -30.86 2.92 70.19
C PRO A 117 -29.96 3.86 69.36
N GLU A 118 -30.17 3.88 68.01
CA GLU A 118 -29.45 4.81 67.11
C GLU A 118 -29.78 6.26 67.39
N SER A 119 -31.05 6.59 67.63
CA SER A 119 -31.52 7.93 67.93
C SER A 119 -31.00 8.43 69.30
N ARG A 120 -30.88 7.55 70.29
CA ARG A 120 -30.35 7.89 71.63
C ARG A 120 -28.85 8.24 71.56
N SER A 121 -28.08 7.49 70.79
CA SER A 121 -26.65 7.76 70.58
C SER A 121 -26.42 9.12 69.90
N ILE A 122 -27.28 9.45 68.94
CA ILE A 122 -27.18 10.70 68.18
C ILE A 122 -27.58 11.90 69.07
N LEU A 123 -28.61 11.77 69.83
CA LEU A 123 -29.11 12.81 70.72
C LEU A 123 -28.16 13.15 71.87
N SER A 124 -27.34 12.20 72.35
CA SER A 124 -26.34 12.43 73.39
C SER A 124 -25.18 13.29 72.94
N GLN A 125 -25.00 13.43 71.62
CA GLN A 125 -23.89 14.16 71.02
C GLN A 125 -24.31 15.49 70.39
N TYR A 126 -25.60 15.82 70.36
CA TYR A 126 -26.11 17.06 69.80
C TYR A 126 -26.00 18.20 70.79
N ASP A 127 -25.33 19.30 70.39
CA ASP A 127 -25.23 20.53 71.22
C ASP A 127 -26.44 21.42 70.97
N PHE A 128 -27.39 21.38 71.92
CA PHE A 128 -28.62 22.18 71.91
C PHE A 128 -28.38 23.65 72.19
N SER A 129 -27.18 24.04 72.62
CA SER A 129 -26.83 25.48 72.93
C SER A 129 -26.57 26.26 71.63
N LYS A 130 -26.27 25.61 70.54
CA LYS A 130 -26.01 26.22 69.23
C LYS A 130 -26.84 25.52 68.15
N PRO A 131 -28.12 25.82 68.01
CA PRO A 131 -28.98 25.18 67.05
C PRO A 131 -28.57 25.56 65.62
N GLN A 132 -27.96 24.66 64.93
CA GLN A 132 -27.71 24.75 63.49
C GLN A 132 -28.67 23.85 62.72
N SER A 133 -29.20 24.36 61.66
CA SER A 133 -30.19 23.60 60.84
C SER A 133 -29.63 22.33 60.19
N ILE A 134 -28.31 22.19 60.10
CA ILE A 134 -27.62 20.97 59.62
C ILE A 134 -26.37 20.78 60.46
N GLN A 135 -26.23 19.69 61.17
CA GLN A 135 -25.01 19.29 61.86
C GLN A 135 -24.45 17.99 61.33
N TRP A 136 -23.15 17.92 61.13
CA TRP A 136 -22.41 16.70 60.82
C TRP A 136 -21.93 16.07 62.13
N ASN A 137 -22.33 14.81 62.33
CA ASN A 137 -21.73 14.02 63.37
C ASN A 137 -20.60 13.18 62.81
N GLU A 138 -19.34 13.57 63.04
CA GLU A 138 -18.15 12.91 62.55
C GLU A 138 -17.99 11.47 63.05
N PHE A 139 -18.52 11.15 64.23
CA PHE A 139 -18.40 9.79 64.83
C PHE A 139 -19.38 8.76 64.27
N SER A 140 -20.55 9.17 63.73
CA SER A 140 -21.58 8.20 63.28
C SER A 140 -21.85 8.22 61.78
N GLN A 141 -21.12 9.01 60.99
CA GLN A 141 -21.40 9.20 59.54
C GLN A 141 -22.86 9.57 59.20
N HIS A 142 -23.62 10.03 60.16
CA HIS A 142 -25.01 10.41 59.99
C HIS A 142 -25.15 11.91 60.01
N GLN A 143 -25.66 12.46 58.94
CA GLN A 143 -26.03 13.86 58.84
C GLN A 143 -27.45 14.03 59.41
N LEU A 144 -27.60 14.97 60.32
CA LEU A 144 -28.90 15.29 60.93
C LEU A 144 -29.41 16.61 60.35
N VAL A 145 -30.70 16.69 60.12
CA VAL A 145 -31.39 17.95 59.83
C VAL A 145 -32.27 18.28 61.04
N VAL A 146 -32.21 19.50 61.48
CA VAL A 146 -32.90 19.97 62.69
C VAL A 146 -33.78 21.15 62.31
N GLY A 147 -35.08 21.03 62.56
CA GLY A 147 -35.98 22.16 62.64
C GLY A 147 -35.97 22.71 64.09
N HIS A 148 -35.87 24.00 64.27
CA HIS A 148 -35.83 24.65 65.59
C HIS A 148 -36.76 25.86 65.63
N GLN A 149 -37.60 25.90 66.67
CA GLN A 149 -38.42 27.04 66.96
C GLN A 149 -38.24 27.43 68.48
N SER A 150 -37.91 28.65 68.73
CA SER A 150 -37.78 29.19 70.10
C SER A 150 -39.01 29.96 70.46
N GLY A 151 -39.54 29.74 71.68
CA GLY A 151 -40.60 30.51 72.30
C GLY A 151 -40.16 31.02 73.70
N GLU A 152 -41.00 31.84 74.37
CA GLU A 152 -40.68 32.42 75.62
C GLU A 152 -40.55 31.37 76.76
N GLU A 153 -41.34 30.31 76.77
CA GLU A 153 -41.36 29.33 77.85
C GLU A 153 -40.75 27.95 77.42
N ALA A 154 -40.71 27.64 76.10
CA ALA A 154 -40.18 26.37 75.58
C ALA A 154 -39.58 26.56 74.23
N SER A 155 -38.49 25.82 73.93
CA SER A 155 -37.90 25.70 72.60
C SER A 155 -38.09 24.25 72.07
N VAL A 156 -38.56 24.09 70.84
CA VAL A 156 -38.82 22.82 70.21
C VAL A 156 -37.76 22.53 69.15
N PHE A 157 -37.23 21.31 69.18
CA PHE A 157 -36.28 20.77 68.18
C PHE A 157 -36.89 19.55 67.58
N VAL A 158 -37.04 19.55 66.27
CA VAL A 158 -37.46 18.38 65.46
C VAL A 158 -36.29 17.89 64.67
N ILE A 159 -35.88 16.66 64.88
CA ILE A 159 -34.65 16.08 64.34
C ILE A 159 -34.95 14.89 63.47
N GLU A 160 -34.37 14.83 62.27
CA GLU A 160 -34.45 13.68 61.42
C GLU A 160 -33.11 13.29 60.78
N THR A 161 -32.90 11.99 60.50
CA THR A 161 -31.67 11.47 59.94
C THR A 161 -31.76 11.42 58.42
N LEU A 162 -30.74 11.90 57.72
CA LEU A 162 -30.64 11.84 56.25
C LEU A 162 -30.43 10.42 55.69
N LYS A 163 -30.23 9.40 56.53
CA LYS A 163 -29.99 8.00 56.13
C LYS A 163 -31.09 7.45 55.21
N ASN A 164 -32.36 7.66 55.58
CA ASN A 164 -33.49 7.18 54.79
C ASN A 164 -33.70 7.97 53.52
N VAL A 165 -33.51 9.27 53.56
CA VAL A 165 -33.57 10.17 52.40
C VAL A 165 -32.46 9.82 51.39
N ARG A 166 -31.22 9.62 51.86
CA ARG A 166 -30.13 9.16 51.00
C ARG A 166 -30.43 7.82 50.32
N ARG A 167 -31.07 6.88 51.03
CA ARG A 167 -31.42 5.58 50.47
C ARG A 167 -32.50 5.71 49.39
N ALA A 168 -33.52 6.55 49.61
CA ALA A 168 -34.58 6.81 48.62
C ALA A 168 -34.03 7.54 47.39
N ILE A 169 -33.20 8.60 47.59
CA ILE A 169 -32.55 9.33 46.51
C ILE A 169 -31.63 8.41 45.73
N ARG A 170 -30.79 7.58 46.41
CA ARG A 170 -29.92 6.63 45.75
C ARG A 170 -30.69 5.69 44.85
N LYS A 171 -31.84 5.16 45.30
CA LYS A 171 -32.68 4.28 44.47
C LYS A 171 -33.27 5.02 43.26
N LYS A 172 -33.78 6.24 43.45
CA LYS A 172 -34.29 7.10 42.37
C LYS A 172 -33.20 7.40 41.35
N VAL A 173 -32.02 7.83 41.85
CA VAL A 173 -30.87 8.14 40.99
C VAL A 173 -30.34 6.91 40.26
N LEU A 174 -30.30 5.73 40.88
CA LEU A 174 -29.91 4.50 40.20
C LEU A 174 -30.85 4.12 39.03
N ILE A 175 -32.15 4.31 39.21
CA ILE A 175 -33.13 4.07 38.13
C ILE A 175 -32.93 5.08 37.00
N GLN A 176 -32.74 6.36 37.32
CA GLN A 176 -32.46 7.40 36.33
C GLN A 176 -31.11 7.15 35.60
N LEU A 177 -30.11 6.70 36.34
CA LEU A 177 -28.83 6.23 35.80
C LEU A 177 -29.01 5.11 34.77
N ALA A 178 -29.82 4.12 35.09
CA ALA A 178 -30.07 3.02 34.18
C ALA A 178 -30.77 3.50 32.89
N VAL A 179 -31.80 4.33 33.02
CA VAL A 179 -32.53 4.90 31.87
C VAL A 179 -31.64 5.75 31.00
N LEU A 180 -30.90 6.69 31.60
CA LEU A 180 -29.95 7.56 30.87
C LEU A 180 -28.79 6.77 30.26
N GLY A 181 -28.30 5.74 30.94
CA GLY A 181 -27.30 4.81 30.42
C GLY A 181 -27.77 4.08 29.16
N ILE A 182 -29.02 3.53 29.18
CA ILE A 182 -29.62 2.89 28.02
C ILE A 182 -29.77 3.90 26.86
N LEU A 183 -30.30 5.09 27.16
CA LEU A 183 -30.45 6.15 26.14
C LEU A 183 -29.10 6.58 25.53
N GLY A 184 -28.08 6.70 26.38
CA GLY A 184 -26.70 7.01 25.95
C GLY A 184 -26.11 5.93 25.06
N LEU A 185 -26.31 4.65 25.40
CA LEU A 185 -25.87 3.53 24.57
C LEU A 185 -26.59 3.49 23.21
N LEU A 186 -27.89 3.76 23.17
CA LEU A 186 -28.66 3.88 21.94
C LEU A 186 -28.15 5.04 21.08
N ALA A 187 -27.94 6.22 21.66
CA ALA A 187 -27.40 7.38 20.97
C ALA A 187 -25.99 7.09 20.40
N ALA A 188 -25.12 6.48 21.21
CA ALA A 188 -23.79 6.08 20.77
C ALA A 188 -23.86 5.07 19.62
N GLY A 189 -24.77 4.11 19.69
CA GLY A 189 -25.01 3.13 18.61
C GLY A 189 -25.43 3.78 17.31
N ILE A 190 -26.36 4.75 17.37
CA ILE A 190 -26.82 5.51 16.18
C ILE A 190 -25.66 6.33 15.58
N VAL A 191 -24.94 7.09 16.40
CA VAL A 191 -23.82 7.91 15.94
C VAL A 191 -22.72 7.04 15.30
N ASN A 192 -22.38 5.91 15.94
CA ASN A 192 -21.40 4.97 15.40
C ASN A 192 -21.86 4.36 14.06
N TYR A 193 -23.14 3.99 13.95
CA TYR A 193 -23.70 3.48 12.71
C TYR A 193 -23.63 4.52 11.57
N VAL A 194 -24.02 5.75 11.85
CA VAL A 194 -23.97 6.86 10.88
C VAL A 194 -22.54 7.15 10.44
N LEU A 195 -21.58 7.24 11.37
CA LEU A 195 -20.15 7.43 11.07
C LEU A 195 -19.58 6.30 10.19
N LEU A 196 -19.93 5.05 10.52
CA LEU A 196 -19.51 3.90 9.71
C LEU A 196 -20.10 3.95 8.30
N LYS A 197 -21.35 4.38 8.15
CA LYS A 197 -22.04 4.44 6.87
C LYS A 197 -21.56 5.61 6.00
N ILE A 198 -21.39 6.80 6.59
CA ILE A 198 -21.09 8.03 5.85
C ILE A 198 -19.58 8.18 5.57
N VAL A 199 -18.71 7.76 6.51
CA VAL A 199 -17.27 7.97 6.40
C VAL A 199 -16.51 6.65 6.24
N GLY A 200 -16.75 5.70 7.13
CA GLY A 200 -15.94 4.49 7.22
C GLY A 200 -16.00 3.59 5.99
N ARG A 201 -17.18 3.31 5.46
CA ARG A 201 -17.38 2.47 4.26
C ARG A 201 -16.88 3.15 2.99
N PRO A 202 -17.26 4.42 2.69
CA PRO A 202 -16.76 5.12 1.52
C PRO A 202 -15.24 5.21 1.47
N LEU A 203 -14.60 5.60 2.56
CA LEU A 203 -13.14 5.70 2.63
C LEU A 203 -12.44 4.35 2.36
N SER A 204 -13.03 3.25 2.85
CA SER A 204 -12.52 1.90 2.59
C SER A 204 -12.64 1.49 1.12
N GLN A 205 -13.71 1.93 0.44
CA GLN A 205 -13.91 1.65 -0.98
C GLN A 205 -12.92 2.46 -1.83
N LEU A 206 -12.71 3.73 -1.50
CA LEU A 206 -11.70 4.57 -2.16
C LEU A 206 -10.29 3.98 -2.00
N LEU A 207 -9.93 3.56 -0.79
CA LEU A 207 -8.64 2.93 -0.54
C LEU A 207 -8.44 1.67 -1.40
N LYS A 208 -9.47 0.82 -1.47
CA LYS A 208 -9.44 -0.38 -2.31
C LYS A 208 -9.27 -0.04 -3.80
N THR A 209 -9.92 1.04 -4.28
CA THR A 209 -9.75 1.49 -5.67
C THR A 209 -8.30 1.95 -5.91
N VAL A 210 -7.71 2.69 -4.98
CA VAL A 210 -6.30 3.11 -5.08
C VAL A 210 -5.36 1.90 -5.06
N GLU A 211 -5.61 0.92 -4.19
CA GLU A 211 -4.85 -0.34 -4.17
C GLU A 211 -4.94 -1.10 -5.50
N ASN A 212 -6.11 -1.15 -6.13
CA ASN A 212 -6.29 -1.74 -7.45
C ASN A 212 -5.46 -0.99 -8.52
N ILE A 213 -5.49 0.35 -8.50
CA ILE A 213 -4.69 1.17 -9.42
C ILE A 213 -3.18 0.90 -9.23
N THR A 214 -2.70 0.86 -7.99
CA THR A 214 -1.28 0.61 -7.68
C THR A 214 -0.84 -0.82 -7.99
N SER A 215 -1.76 -1.78 -7.98
CA SER A 215 -1.49 -3.16 -8.41
C SER A 215 -1.53 -3.36 -9.94
N GLY A 216 -1.66 -2.27 -10.71
CA GLY A 216 -1.64 -2.30 -12.18
C GLY A 216 -3.01 -2.37 -12.87
N GLN A 217 -4.12 -2.34 -12.10
CA GLN A 217 -5.47 -2.23 -12.69
C GLN A 217 -5.78 -0.75 -13.01
N LEU A 218 -5.08 -0.22 -14.00
CA LEU A 218 -5.31 1.14 -14.49
C LEU A 218 -6.74 1.25 -15.06
N GLY A 219 -7.40 2.38 -14.81
CA GLY A 219 -8.80 2.57 -15.21
C GLY A 219 -9.83 2.04 -14.20
N ALA A 220 -9.41 1.54 -13.02
CA ALA A 220 -10.34 1.21 -11.94
C ALA A 220 -11.13 2.44 -11.49
N VAL A 221 -12.45 2.26 -11.28
CA VAL A 221 -13.39 3.36 -11.00
C VAL A 221 -13.90 3.25 -9.57
N ALA A 222 -13.76 4.31 -8.79
CA ALA A 222 -14.37 4.46 -7.49
C ALA A 222 -15.85 4.82 -7.64
N PRO A 223 -16.75 4.30 -6.77
CA PRO A 223 -18.19 4.62 -6.83
C PRO A 223 -18.46 6.08 -6.44
N SER A 224 -19.64 6.58 -6.81
CA SER A 224 -20.15 7.87 -6.34
C SER A 224 -20.68 7.76 -4.91
N PHE A 225 -20.55 8.83 -4.14
CA PHE A 225 -20.98 8.90 -2.74
C PHE A 225 -21.92 10.10 -2.52
N SER A 226 -22.79 9.98 -1.50
CA SER A 226 -23.74 11.03 -1.15
C SER A 226 -23.10 12.24 -0.45
N SER A 227 -21.94 12.09 0.20
CA SER A 227 -21.17 13.19 0.77
C SER A 227 -20.43 13.93 -0.34
N SER A 228 -20.56 15.24 -0.38
CA SER A 228 -19.94 16.13 -1.37
C SER A 228 -18.41 15.98 -1.39
N GLU A 229 -17.77 15.98 -0.22
CA GLU A 229 -16.32 15.93 -0.06
C GLU A 229 -15.75 14.57 -0.50
N ILE A 230 -16.43 13.49 -0.11
CA ILE A 230 -16.02 12.13 -0.48
C ILE A 230 -16.26 11.88 -1.96
N ASN A 231 -17.34 12.47 -2.51
CA ASN A 231 -17.62 12.37 -3.94
C ASN A 231 -16.61 13.17 -4.77
N GLN A 232 -16.18 14.35 -4.33
CA GLN A 232 -15.08 15.09 -4.97
C GLN A 232 -13.79 14.27 -4.97
N LEU A 233 -13.44 13.60 -3.85
CA LEU A 233 -12.28 12.73 -3.77
C LEU A 233 -12.42 11.53 -4.74
N SER A 234 -13.61 10.92 -4.80
CA SER A 234 -13.91 9.85 -5.76
C SER A 234 -13.69 10.31 -7.21
N THR A 235 -14.21 11.48 -7.56
CA THR A 235 -14.05 12.07 -8.90
C THR A 235 -12.57 12.35 -9.21
N ALA A 236 -11.81 12.88 -8.26
CA ALA A 236 -10.38 13.13 -8.44
C ALA A 236 -9.58 11.82 -8.64
N ILE A 237 -9.89 10.78 -7.86
CA ILE A 237 -9.27 9.45 -8.04
C ILE A 237 -9.62 8.86 -9.41
N ASN A 238 -10.87 8.99 -9.86
CA ASN A 238 -11.30 8.50 -11.15
C ASN A 238 -10.60 9.24 -12.30
N SER A 239 -10.49 10.57 -12.21
CA SER A 239 -9.76 11.37 -13.20
C SER A 239 -8.27 10.99 -13.26
N MET A 240 -7.63 10.79 -12.09
CA MET A 240 -6.25 10.31 -12.02
C MET A 240 -6.11 8.90 -12.65
N SER A 241 -7.02 7.98 -12.32
CA SER A 241 -7.03 6.61 -12.85
C SER A 241 -7.18 6.59 -14.37
N MET A 242 -8.07 7.40 -14.92
CA MET A 242 -8.26 7.55 -16.38
C MET A 242 -7.02 8.14 -17.04
N SER A 243 -6.45 9.22 -16.50
CA SER A 243 -5.23 9.82 -17.04
C SER A 243 -4.04 8.85 -17.03
N LEU A 244 -3.88 8.05 -15.98
CA LEU A 244 -2.85 7.01 -15.92
C LEU A 244 -3.07 5.93 -16.97
N ASN A 245 -4.31 5.48 -17.16
CA ASN A 245 -4.67 4.50 -18.16
C ASN A 245 -4.43 5.01 -19.60
N ASP A 246 -4.81 6.25 -19.88
CA ASP A 246 -4.61 6.88 -21.18
C ASP A 246 -3.11 7.07 -21.47
N ASN A 247 -2.33 7.57 -20.51
CA ASN A 247 -0.87 7.70 -20.65
C ASN A 247 -0.18 6.34 -20.88
N ASP A 248 -0.61 5.26 -20.18
CA ASP A 248 -0.05 3.92 -20.40
C ASP A 248 -0.40 3.40 -21.79
N ARG A 249 -1.64 3.62 -22.24
CA ARG A 249 -2.09 3.25 -23.60
C ARG A 249 -1.30 3.99 -24.67
N ASP A 250 -1.11 5.30 -24.51
CA ASP A 250 -0.35 6.11 -25.45
C ASP A 250 1.11 5.68 -25.49
N ARG A 251 1.72 5.40 -24.34
CA ARG A 251 3.08 4.88 -24.25
C ARG A 251 3.22 3.54 -24.99
N ARG A 252 2.30 2.60 -24.75
CA ARG A 252 2.29 1.30 -25.44
C ARG A 252 2.16 1.48 -26.96
N TYR A 253 1.29 2.39 -27.39
CA TYR A 253 1.11 2.66 -28.82
C TYR A 253 2.38 3.24 -29.46
N GLN A 254 3.08 4.17 -28.79
CA GLN A 254 4.36 4.69 -29.27
C GLN A 254 5.46 3.63 -29.33
N MET A 255 5.52 2.76 -28.31
CA MET A 255 6.48 1.65 -28.32
C MET A 255 6.19 0.63 -29.43
N GLU A 256 4.93 0.31 -29.70
CA GLU A 256 4.55 -0.58 -30.80
C GLU A 256 4.94 0.00 -32.17
N LYS A 257 4.80 1.32 -32.34
CA LYS A 257 5.31 1.98 -33.55
C LYS A 257 6.82 1.89 -33.68
N ALA A 258 7.54 2.16 -32.59
CA ALA A 258 9.00 2.04 -32.57
C ALA A 258 9.46 0.63 -32.92
N ARG A 259 8.79 -0.39 -32.34
CA ARG A 259 9.02 -1.81 -32.67
C ARG A 259 8.82 -2.11 -34.16
N LYS A 260 7.74 -1.62 -34.76
CA LYS A 260 7.50 -1.82 -36.19
C LYS A 260 8.59 -1.18 -37.05
N ILE A 261 9.01 0.03 -36.71
CA ILE A 261 10.12 0.70 -37.42
C ILE A 261 11.39 -0.16 -37.31
N GLN A 262 11.73 -0.65 -36.12
CA GLN A 262 12.91 -1.49 -35.93
C GLN A 262 12.82 -2.80 -36.73
N GLN A 263 11.65 -3.45 -36.76
CA GLN A 263 11.43 -4.65 -37.57
C GLN A 263 11.66 -4.41 -39.08
N TYR A 264 11.31 -3.21 -39.57
CA TYR A 264 11.62 -2.82 -40.96
C TYR A 264 13.13 -2.59 -41.21
N LEU A 265 13.91 -2.31 -40.17
CA LEU A 265 15.36 -2.17 -40.29
C LEU A 265 16.07 -3.52 -40.40
N LEU A 266 15.47 -4.60 -39.95
CA LEU A 266 16.04 -5.96 -40.01
C LEU A 266 15.85 -6.55 -41.41
N PRO A 267 16.75 -7.44 -41.85
CA PRO A 267 16.67 -8.05 -43.16
C PRO A 267 15.43 -8.92 -43.32
N GLN A 268 14.73 -8.81 -44.46
CA GLN A 268 13.51 -9.54 -44.75
C GLN A 268 13.76 -10.50 -45.95
N GLY A 269 13.58 -11.80 -45.74
CA GLY A 269 13.57 -12.81 -46.80
C GLY A 269 14.86 -12.90 -47.62
N VAL A 270 16.01 -12.51 -47.06
CA VAL A 270 17.30 -12.48 -47.77
C VAL A 270 17.78 -13.89 -48.08
N GLN A 271 18.18 -14.12 -49.34
CA GLN A 271 18.82 -15.35 -49.80
C GLN A 271 20.27 -15.05 -50.18
N ILE A 272 21.21 -15.65 -49.47
CA ILE A 272 22.64 -15.47 -49.73
C ILE A 272 23.14 -16.67 -50.57
N PRO A 273 23.72 -16.43 -51.74
CA PRO A 273 24.23 -17.54 -52.54
C PRO A 273 25.27 -18.39 -51.78
N GLY A 274 25.05 -19.71 -51.72
CA GLY A 274 25.94 -20.64 -51.02
C GLY A 274 25.84 -20.65 -49.49
N LEU A 275 24.87 -19.92 -48.90
CA LEU A 275 24.57 -19.99 -47.49
C LEU A 275 23.07 -20.18 -47.23
N GLU A 276 22.68 -21.23 -46.50
CA GLU A 276 21.41 -21.29 -45.80
C GLU A 276 21.52 -20.38 -44.55
N THR A 277 20.53 -19.52 -44.30
CA THR A 277 20.51 -18.63 -43.17
C THR A 277 19.26 -18.86 -42.32
N ALA A 278 19.41 -18.81 -41.01
CA ALA A 278 18.28 -18.83 -40.08
C ALA A 278 18.58 -17.90 -38.90
N HIS A 279 17.56 -17.21 -38.40
CA HIS A 279 17.72 -16.28 -37.31
C HIS A 279 16.53 -16.34 -36.35
N ILE A 280 16.81 -15.94 -35.09
CA ILE A 280 15.83 -15.64 -34.04
C ILE A 280 16.23 -14.31 -33.47
N PHE A 281 15.25 -13.43 -33.28
CA PHE A 281 15.41 -12.11 -32.71
C PHE A 281 14.26 -11.87 -31.72
N GLU A 282 14.56 -11.84 -30.45
CA GLU A 282 13.61 -11.72 -29.35
C GLU A 282 14.03 -10.53 -28.44
N PRO A 283 13.44 -9.34 -28.63
CA PRO A 283 13.71 -8.19 -27.77
C PRO A 283 13.30 -8.46 -26.32
N ALA A 284 14.12 -8.01 -25.36
CA ALA A 284 13.77 -8.04 -23.93
C ALA A 284 12.66 -7.04 -23.61
N ASP A 285 12.72 -5.87 -24.23
CA ASP A 285 11.72 -4.80 -24.13
C ASP A 285 10.89 -4.70 -25.43
N SER A 286 10.20 -3.59 -25.59
CA SER A 286 9.43 -3.33 -26.83
C SER A 286 10.33 -3.14 -28.06
N VAL A 287 11.56 -2.68 -27.88
CA VAL A 287 12.61 -2.47 -28.88
C VAL A 287 13.94 -2.93 -28.32
N ALA A 288 14.88 -3.34 -29.19
CA ALA A 288 16.14 -4.00 -28.88
C ALA A 288 17.35 -3.12 -29.17
N GLY A 289 18.44 -3.31 -28.41
CA GLY A 289 19.80 -2.84 -28.76
C GLY A 289 20.49 -3.72 -29.78
N ASP A 290 20.06 -4.96 -29.91
CA ASP A 290 20.59 -5.90 -30.90
C ASP A 290 20.25 -5.50 -32.33
N TYR A 291 21.21 -5.75 -33.22
CA TYR A 291 21.08 -5.54 -34.65
C TYR A 291 21.78 -6.65 -35.42
N TYR A 292 21.17 -7.15 -36.50
CA TYR A 292 21.80 -8.01 -37.47
C TYR A 292 21.37 -7.64 -38.88
N ASP A 293 22.25 -7.88 -39.86
CA ASP A 293 21.96 -7.56 -41.26
C ASP A 293 22.74 -8.44 -42.26
N PHE A 294 22.24 -8.46 -43.48
CA PHE A 294 22.85 -9.07 -44.64
C PHE A 294 22.84 -8.08 -45.80
N LEU A 295 23.98 -7.60 -46.21
CA LEU A 295 24.10 -6.56 -47.24
C LEU A 295 24.82 -7.12 -48.50
N PRO A 296 24.16 -7.11 -49.67
CA PRO A 296 24.83 -7.49 -50.91
C PRO A 296 25.86 -6.42 -51.31
N LEU A 297 27.01 -6.86 -51.77
CA LEU A 297 28.06 -6.00 -52.31
C LEU A 297 28.13 -6.06 -53.83
N SER A 298 28.68 -5.03 -54.46
CA SER A 298 28.75 -4.89 -55.93
C SER A 298 29.57 -5.94 -56.65
N ASP A 299 30.42 -6.69 -55.94
CA ASP A 299 31.20 -7.80 -56.48
C ASP A 299 30.55 -9.18 -56.29
N GLY A 300 29.30 -9.25 -55.88
CA GLY A 300 28.59 -10.49 -55.61
C GLY A 300 28.90 -11.11 -54.24
N SER A 301 29.78 -10.52 -53.44
CA SER A 301 30.01 -10.90 -52.06
C SER A 301 28.93 -10.27 -51.13
N TRP A 302 28.86 -10.72 -49.89
CA TRP A 302 27.87 -10.28 -48.92
C TRP A 302 28.52 -9.88 -47.61
N LEU A 303 28.08 -8.76 -47.00
CA LEU A 303 28.36 -8.47 -45.60
C LEU A 303 27.33 -9.14 -44.72
N ILE A 304 27.80 -9.71 -43.63
CA ILE A 304 27.00 -10.35 -42.56
C ILE A 304 27.38 -9.64 -41.29
N CYS A 305 26.42 -9.08 -40.62
CA CYS A 305 26.65 -8.28 -39.38
C CYS A 305 25.75 -8.79 -38.26
N ILE A 306 26.31 -8.88 -37.07
CA ILE A 306 25.56 -8.90 -35.80
C ILE A 306 26.25 -7.93 -34.85
N ALA A 307 25.45 -7.14 -34.13
CA ALA A 307 25.91 -6.14 -33.19
C ALA A 307 24.94 -6.04 -32.02
N ASP A 308 25.47 -5.60 -30.90
CA ASP A 308 24.70 -5.34 -29.70
C ASP A 308 25.17 -4.01 -29.07
N VAL A 309 24.23 -3.10 -28.87
CA VAL A 309 24.46 -1.75 -28.33
C VAL A 309 24.20 -1.77 -26.83
N SER A 310 25.19 -1.31 -26.07
CA SER A 310 25.14 -1.25 -24.60
C SER A 310 23.88 -0.58 -24.07
N GLY A 311 23.23 -1.25 -23.10
CA GLY A 311 21.95 -0.83 -22.50
C GLY A 311 20.74 -1.45 -23.20
N HIS A 312 19.54 -1.04 -22.82
CA HIS A 312 18.30 -1.63 -23.36
C HIS A 312 17.26 -0.55 -23.69
N GLY A 313 16.21 -0.95 -24.38
CA GLY A 313 15.08 -0.09 -24.71
C GLY A 313 15.39 0.95 -25.79
N VAL A 314 14.70 2.10 -25.74
CA VAL A 314 14.76 3.11 -26.84
C VAL A 314 16.16 3.65 -27.12
N PRO A 315 17.00 4.01 -26.12
CA PRO A 315 18.34 4.52 -26.40
C PRO A 315 19.22 3.51 -27.17
N ALA A 316 19.20 2.24 -26.77
CA ALA A 316 19.96 1.18 -27.43
C ALA A 316 19.43 0.91 -28.85
N ALA A 317 18.09 0.88 -29.04
CA ALA A 317 17.46 0.75 -30.35
C ALA A 317 17.81 1.89 -31.32
N MET A 318 17.95 3.12 -30.81
CA MET A 318 18.45 4.24 -31.61
C MET A 318 19.92 4.03 -32.03
N GLY A 319 20.75 3.51 -31.13
CA GLY A 319 22.13 3.14 -31.43
C GLY A 319 22.19 2.04 -32.51
N ALA A 320 21.35 1.01 -32.43
CA ALA A 320 21.24 -0.04 -33.44
C ALA A 320 20.83 0.49 -34.83
N ALA A 321 19.84 1.39 -34.88
CA ALA A 321 19.44 2.07 -36.12
C ALA A 321 20.58 2.94 -36.70
N MET A 322 21.33 3.60 -35.82
CA MET A 322 22.52 4.38 -36.20
C MET A 322 23.61 3.47 -36.77
N LEU A 323 23.92 2.32 -36.11
CA LEU A 323 24.91 1.36 -36.62
C LEU A 323 24.55 0.87 -38.02
N LYS A 324 23.25 0.52 -38.26
CA LYS A 324 22.79 0.17 -39.61
C LYS A 324 23.10 1.25 -40.63
N SER A 325 22.76 2.50 -40.34
CA SER A 325 22.96 3.63 -41.26
C SER A 325 24.45 3.88 -41.53
N LEU A 326 25.28 3.78 -40.50
CA LEU A 326 26.73 3.94 -40.61
C LEU A 326 27.36 2.78 -41.37
N LEU A 327 26.92 1.55 -41.14
CA LEU A 327 27.40 0.37 -41.85
C LEU A 327 27.08 0.46 -43.34
N LEU A 328 25.87 0.85 -43.72
CA LEU A 328 25.49 1.06 -45.12
C LEU A 328 26.36 2.13 -45.78
N ALA A 329 26.50 3.30 -45.16
CA ALA A 329 27.34 4.38 -45.73
C ALA A 329 28.82 4.02 -45.82
N ALA A 330 29.36 3.27 -44.86
CA ALA A 330 30.77 2.82 -44.90
C ALA A 330 30.99 1.71 -45.95
N SER A 331 30.03 0.80 -46.12
CA SER A 331 30.10 -0.25 -47.09
C SER A 331 30.00 0.25 -48.53
N GLU A 332 29.27 1.32 -48.80
CA GLU A 332 29.27 2.00 -50.11
C GLU A 332 30.61 2.63 -50.48
N LYS A 333 31.28 3.26 -49.47
CA LYS A 333 32.57 3.90 -49.69
C LYS A 333 33.75 2.95 -49.89
N SER A 334 33.72 1.82 -49.19
CA SER A 334 34.82 0.85 -49.17
C SER A 334 34.31 -0.58 -49.15
N PRO A 335 33.57 -1.02 -50.20
CA PRO A 335 32.76 -2.23 -50.14
C PRO A 335 33.54 -3.53 -49.90
N PHE A 336 34.84 -3.54 -50.12
CA PHE A 336 35.66 -4.76 -50.08
C PHE A 336 36.67 -4.81 -48.95
N ASP A 337 36.76 -3.77 -48.11
CA ASP A 337 37.75 -3.62 -47.04
C ASP A 337 37.05 -3.56 -45.68
N LEU A 338 36.97 -4.69 -44.99
CA LEU A 338 36.32 -4.80 -43.67
C LEU A 338 36.97 -3.88 -42.62
N ILE A 339 38.31 -3.73 -42.68
CA ILE A 339 39.03 -2.87 -41.72
C ILE A 339 38.63 -1.43 -41.91
N ARG A 340 38.53 -0.95 -43.15
CA ARG A 340 38.10 0.44 -43.41
C ARG A 340 36.64 0.64 -43.05
N ILE A 341 35.77 -0.34 -43.32
CA ILE A 341 34.36 -0.25 -42.92
C ILE A 341 34.23 -0.10 -41.41
N ILE A 342 34.85 -1.01 -40.63
CA ILE A 342 34.69 -0.99 -39.17
C ILE A 342 35.35 0.27 -38.54
N LYS A 343 36.48 0.71 -39.06
CA LYS A 343 37.12 1.98 -38.60
C LYS A 343 36.22 3.20 -38.87
N GLU A 344 35.60 3.28 -40.05
CA GLU A 344 34.70 4.39 -40.37
C GLU A 344 33.42 4.35 -39.53
N VAL A 345 32.81 3.16 -39.35
CA VAL A 345 31.67 2.95 -38.44
C VAL A 345 32.03 3.38 -37.03
N ASN A 346 33.15 2.90 -36.48
CA ASN A 346 33.61 3.25 -35.14
C ASN A 346 33.82 4.77 -34.97
N ARG A 347 34.53 5.39 -35.90
CA ARG A 347 34.84 6.83 -35.85
C ARG A 347 33.56 7.67 -35.83
N GLN A 348 32.57 7.34 -36.65
CA GLN A 348 31.30 8.07 -36.71
C GLN A 348 30.42 7.75 -35.53
N PHE A 349 30.36 6.49 -35.11
CA PHE A 349 29.57 6.06 -33.96
C PHE A 349 30.07 6.71 -32.67
N ALA A 350 31.41 6.68 -32.42
CA ALA A 350 32.00 7.34 -31.24
C ALA A 350 31.76 8.85 -31.20
N ALA A 351 31.67 9.51 -32.37
CA ALA A 351 31.38 10.95 -32.44
C ALA A 351 29.91 11.31 -32.22
N THR A 352 29.00 10.35 -32.34
CA THR A 352 27.54 10.61 -32.40
C THR A 352 26.78 9.99 -31.23
N ILE A 353 27.25 8.87 -30.68
CA ILE A 353 26.62 8.20 -29.54
C ILE A 353 26.82 8.97 -28.24
N LEU A 354 25.94 8.81 -27.29
CA LEU A 354 26.09 9.41 -25.96
C LEU A 354 27.38 8.89 -25.28
N PRO A 355 28.16 9.76 -24.60
CA PRO A 355 29.36 9.34 -23.89
C PRO A 355 29.09 8.19 -22.91
N GLY A 356 29.91 7.16 -22.95
CA GLY A 356 29.80 5.95 -22.13
C GLY A 356 28.99 4.82 -22.77
N ASN A 357 28.34 5.06 -23.90
CA ASN A 357 27.70 3.99 -24.68
C ASN A 357 28.69 3.45 -25.75
N PHE A 358 28.58 2.18 -26.01
CA PHE A 358 29.43 1.44 -26.97
C PHE A 358 28.57 0.33 -27.60
N ALA A 359 29.14 -0.36 -28.57
CA ALA A 359 28.53 -1.52 -29.18
C ALA A 359 29.55 -2.63 -29.41
N SER A 360 29.12 -3.86 -29.24
CA SER A 360 29.81 -5.01 -29.80
C SER A 360 29.40 -5.20 -31.26
N MET A 361 30.29 -5.63 -32.15
CA MET A 361 29.98 -5.88 -33.55
C MET A 361 30.83 -7.00 -34.12
N PHE A 362 30.19 -7.99 -34.73
CA PHE A 362 30.85 -8.95 -35.62
C PHE A 362 30.44 -8.61 -37.04
N LEU A 363 31.43 -8.36 -37.91
CA LEU A 363 31.25 -8.03 -39.33
C LEU A 363 32.02 -9.03 -40.18
N ALA A 364 31.35 -9.76 -41.04
CA ALA A 364 31.99 -10.70 -41.94
C ALA A 364 31.62 -10.43 -43.39
N ARG A 365 32.55 -10.76 -44.30
CA ARG A 365 32.35 -10.76 -45.74
C ARG A 365 32.36 -12.20 -46.24
N TRP A 366 31.27 -12.60 -46.87
CA TRP A 366 31.13 -13.89 -47.53
C TRP A 366 31.34 -13.77 -49.03
N LYS A 367 32.23 -14.60 -49.60
CA LYS A 367 32.45 -14.72 -51.04
C LYS A 367 31.90 -16.08 -51.51
N PRO A 368 30.77 -16.13 -52.21
CA PRO A 368 30.13 -17.41 -52.59
C PRO A 368 30.98 -18.28 -53.47
N GLU A 369 31.69 -17.69 -54.45
CA GLU A 369 32.48 -18.44 -55.43
C GLU A 369 33.65 -19.20 -54.80
N SER A 370 34.35 -18.59 -53.86
CA SER A 370 35.51 -19.19 -53.19
C SER A 370 35.14 -19.84 -51.85
N ARG A 371 33.92 -19.61 -51.36
CA ARG A 371 33.46 -20.00 -50.02
C ARG A 371 34.37 -19.40 -48.93
N ALA A 372 35.00 -18.28 -49.21
CA ALA A 372 35.84 -17.58 -48.27
C ALA A 372 35.00 -16.68 -47.37
N LEU A 373 35.20 -16.81 -46.06
CA LEU A 373 34.64 -15.96 -45.03
C LEU A 373 35.80 -15.15 -44.38
N SER A 374 35.79 -13.85 -44.56
CA SER A 374 36.67 -12.92 -43.85
C SER A 374 35.87 -12.23 -42.77
N TRP A 375 36.45 -12.01 -41.57
CA TRP A 375 35.71 -11.32 -40.52
C TRP A 375 36.58 -10.40 -39.68
N VAL A 376 35.91 -9.43 -39.07
CA VAL A 376 36.44 -8.50 -38.04
C VAL A 376 35.42 -8.54 -36.89
N SER A 377 35.88 -8.64 -35.65
CA SER A 377 35.02 -8.67 -34.49
C SER A 377 35.45 -7.61 -33.45
N ALA A 378 34.60 -6.63 -33.27
CA ALA A 378 34.79 -5.53 -32.32
C ALA A 378 34.16 -5.88 -30.96
N GLY A 379 34.90 -6.62 -30.15
CA GLY A 379 34.45 -7.00 -28.80
C GLY A 379 33.19 -7.89 -28.73
N HIS A 380 32.72 -8.40 -29.87
CA HIS A 380 31.57 -9.29 -29.91
C HIS A 380 31.94 -10.69 -29.44
N LEU A 381 30.94 -11.43 -28.92
CA LEU A 381 31.11 -12.81 -28.48
C LEU A 381 31.65 -13.68 -29.62
N PRO A 382 32.55 -14.64 -29.32
CA PRO A 382 33.11 -15.52 -30.35
C PRO A 382 32.04 -16.37 -31.01
N GLY A 383 31.94 -16.30 -32.35
CA GLY A 383 31.07 -17.16 -33.11
C GLY A 383 31.51 -18.65 -33.01
N ILE A 384 30.55 -19.55 -32.97
CA ILE A 384 30.78 -21.01 -32.95
C ILE A 384 30.78 -21.51 -34.39
N LEU A 385 31.87 -22.12 -34.81
CA LEU A 385 31.97 -22.78 -36.12
C LEU A 385 32.06 -24.30 -35.91
N ILE A 386 31.09 -25.05 -36.44
CA ILE A 386 31.11 -26.50 -36.51
C ILE A 386 31.42 -26.90 -37.95
N ARG A 387 32.52 -27.59 -38.15
CA ARG A 387 32.87 -28.14 -39.45
C ARG A 387 32.01 -29.37 -39.79
N ASP A 388 31.85 -29.67 -41.05
CA ASP A 388 31.14 -30.88 -41.49
C ASP A 388 31.77 -32.16 -40.89
N SER A 389 33.09 -32.15 -40.65
CA SER A 389 33.80 -33.20 -39.92
C SER A 389 33.41 -33.36 -38.44
N GLY A 390 32.63 -32.45 -37.89
CA GLY A 390 32.26 -32.39 -36.47
C GLY A 390 33.28 -31.66 -35.59
N SER A 391 34.39 -31.13 -36.13
CA SER A 391 35.34 -30.33 -35.35
C SER A 391 34.79 -28.94 -35.04
N LEU A 392 35.12 -28.45 -33.82
CA LEU A 392 34.69 -27.15 -33.33
C LEU A 392 35.82 -26.13 -33.46
N ASP A 393 35.54 -25.03 -34.13
CA ASP A 393 36.39 -23.85 -34.22
C ASP A 393 35.66 -22.64 -33.61
N SER A 394 36.39 -21.55 -33.32
CA SER A 394 35.86 -20.30 -32.78
C SER A 394 36.25 -19.11 -33.65
N LEU A 395 35.26 -18.33 -34.05
CA LEU A 395 35.46 -17.03 -34.71
C LEU A 395 35.71 -15.95 -33.66
N LYS A 396 36.99 -15.76 -33.30
CA LYS A 396 37.40 -14.96 -32.16
C LYS A 396 37.18 -13.45 -32.39
N SER A 397 37.06 -12.70 -31.31
CA SER A 397 37.13 -11.23 -31.31
C SER A 397 38.53 -10.76 -31.74
N THR A 398 38.58 -9.67 -32.51
CA THR A 398 39.82 -9.16 -33.14
C THR A 398 40.20 -7.74 -32.71
N GLY A 399 39.41 -7.11 -31.85
CA GLY A 399 39.71 -5.75 -31.36
C GLY A 399 38.67 -5.25 -30.35
N LEU A 400 38.77 -3.96 -30.03
CA LEU A 400 37.93 -3.29 -29.05
C LEU A 400 36.48 -3.10 -29.56
N LEU A 401 35.56 -2.86 -28.61
CA LEU A 401 34.17 -2.46 -28.86
C LEU A 401 34.09 -1.16 -29.67
N ILE A 402 33.07 -1.03 -30.49
CA ILE A 402 32.73 0.17 -31.25
C ILE A 402 32.33 1.31 -30.28
N GLY A 403 32.90 2.48 -30.45
CA GLY A 403 32.53 3.67 -29.68
C GLY A 403 33.39 3.92 -28.43
N LEU A 404 34.26 2.97 -28.01
CA LEU A 404 35.12 3.14 -26.84
C LEU A 404 36.34 4.02 -27.16
N ASP A 405 37.01 3.79 -28.30
CA ASP A 405 38.13 4.56 -28.76
C ASP A 405 38.00 4.81 -30.27
N ALA A 406 37.94 6.09 -30.67
CA ALA A 406 37.79 6.45 -32.07
C ALA A 406 38.98 5.99 -32.95
N ASN A 407 40.13 5.72 -32.34
CA ASN A 407 41.35 5.26 -33.02
C ASN A 407 41.62 3.75 -32.84
N ALA A 408 40.63 3.00 -32.39
CA ALA A 408 40.79 1.57 -32.21
C ALA A 408 41.19 0.84 -33.50
N GLU A 409 42.00 -0.20 -33.34
CA GLU A 409 42.49 -1.05 -34.44
C GLU A 409 41.89 -2.44 -34.32
N TRP A 410 41.65 -3.08 -35.46
CA TRP A 410 41.14 -4.43 -35.59
C TRP A 410 42.00 -5.25 -36.53
N GLU A 411 42.03 -6.57 -36.33
CA GLU A 411 42.63 -7.52 -37.22
C GLU A 411 41.56 -8.20 -38.05
N GLN A 412 41.78 -8.44 -39.31
CA GLN A 412 40.94 -9.29 -40.17
C GLN A 412 41.45 -10.71 -40.13
N LEU A 413 40.53 -11.64 -39.90
CA LEU A 413 40.79 -13.07 -39.98
C LEU A 413 39.99 -13.69 -41.13
N ASP A 414 40.52 -14.78 -41.68
CA ASP A 414 39.97 -15.42 -42.84
C ASP A 414 39.84 -16.93 -42.62
N THR A 415 38.80 -17.53 -43.19
CA THR A 415 38.62 -18.99 -43.26
C THR A 415 37.89 -19.37 -44.54
N VAL A 416 38.06 -20.61 -44.98
CA VAL A 416 37.26 -21.17 -46.08
C VAL A 416 36.28 -22.17 -45.49
N LEU A 417 35.00 -22.03 -45.87
CA LEU A 417 33.94 -22.96 -45.43
C LEU A 417 33.79 -24.11 -46.42
N SER A 418 33.63 -25.29 -45.90
CA SER A 418 33.23 -26.49 -46.67
C SER A 418 31.71 -26.63 -46.65
N PRO A 419 31.11 -27.23 -47.70
CA PRO A 419 29.69 -27.56 -47.65
C PRO A 419 29.38 -28.41 -46.41
N GLY A 420 28.33 -28.05 -45.67
CA GLY A 420 27.98 -28.66 -44.40
C GLY A 420 28.48 -27.89 -43.14
N ASP A 421 29.55 -27.06 -43.27
CA ASP A 421 30.03 -26.22 -42.17
C ASP A 421 28.92 -25.29 -41.69
N ARG A 422 28.80 -25.13 -40.36
CA ARG A 422 27.78 -24.29 -39.71
C ARG A 422 28.41 -23.25 -38.79
N ILE A 423 27.89 -22.06 -38.83
CA ILE A 423 28.28 -20.96 -37.92
C ILE A 423 27.07 -20.54 -37.10
N LEU A 424 27.28 -20.28 -35.81
CA LEU A 424 26.31 -19.65 -34.94
C LEU A 424 26.93 -18.37 -34.35
N LEU A 425 26.34 -17.24 -34.67
CA LEU A 425 26.59 -15.95 -34.07
C LEU A 425 25.43 -15.65 -33.10
N PHE A 426 25.69 -14.95 -32.00
CA PHE A 426 24.69 -14.73 -30.96
C PHE A 426 25.06 -13.55 -30.08
N SER A 427 24.04 -12.84 -29.55
CA SER A 427 24.21 -11.81 -28.54
C SER A 427 24.39 -12.40 -27.13
N ASP A 428 24.81 -11.57 -26.19
CA ASP A 428 25.06 -11.99 -24.80
C ASP A 428 23.79 -12.41 -24.06
N GLY A 429 22.61 -11.85 -24.41
CA GLY A 429 21.32 -12.29 -23.86
C GLY A 429 21.04 -13.79 -24.02
N VAL A 430 21.70 -14.45 -25.00
CA VAL A 430 21.66 -15.93 -25.14
C VAL A 430 22.43 -16.61 -24.01
N THR A 431 23.68 -16.20 -23.80
CA THR A 431 24.57 -16.84 -22.81
C THR A 431 24.32 -16.36 -21.39
N GLU A 432 23.81 -15.14 -21.22
CA GLU A 432 23.47 -14.54 -19.94
C GLU A 432 22.04 -14.83 -19.48
N SER A 433 21.26 -15.55 -20.31
CA SER A 433 19.95 -16.06 -19.89
C SER A 433 20.04 -16.83 -18.58
N ALA A 434 19.41 -16.32 -17.51
CA ALA A 434 19.49 -16.87 -16.17
C ALA A 434 18.28 -17.75 -15.82
N ASN A 435 18.52 -18.82 -15.06
CA ASN A 435 17.46 -19.65 -14.49
C ASN A 435 16.91 -19.03 -13.19
N SER A 436 15.92 -19.68 -12.58
CA SER A 436 15.33 -19.25 -11.30
C SER A 436 16.31 -19.20 -10.11
N LYS A 437 17.51 -19.81 -10.24
CA LYS A 437 18.57 -19.80 -9.23
C LYS A 437 19.63 -18.75 -9.52
N GLY A 438 19.56 -18.07 -10.67
CA GLY A 438 20.55 -17.10 -11.12
C GLY A 438 21.73 -17.72 -11.88
N ASP A 439 21.70 -19.03 -12.20
CA ASP A 439 22.75 -19.63 -13.02
C ASP A 439 22.57 -19.22 -14.49
N LEU A 440 23.64 -18.79 -15.15
CA LEU A 440 23.61 -18.42 -16.57
C LEU A 440 23.58 -19.66 -17.47
N PHE A 441 22.96 -19.53 -18.66
CA PHE A 441 22.97 -20.59 -19.66
C PHE A 441 24.39 -20.91 -20.11
N GLY A 442 25.15 -19.93 -20.49
CA GLY A 442 26.58 -19.99 -20.75
C GLY A 442 26.95 -20.58 -22.11
N LEU A 443 28.14 -20.21 -22.58
CA LEU A 443 28.67 -20.62 -23.87
C LEU A 443 28.83 -22.16 -24.02
N ALA A 444 29.22 -22.85 -22.96
CA ALA A 444 29.43 -24.29 -22.99
C ALA A 444 28.16 -25.08 -23.32
N ARG A 445 27.02 -24.67 -22.71
CA ARG A 445 25.71 -25.29 -23.03
C ARG A 445 25.27 -24.96 -24.44
N LEU A 446 25.42 -23.68 -24.83
CA LEU A 446 25.09 -23.26 -26.20
C LEU A 446 25.84 -24.09 -27.25
N THR A 447 27.17 -24.22 -27.10
CA THR A 447 28.02 -25.02 -27.99
C THR A 447 27.58 -26.49 -28.02
N SER A 448 27.31 -27.08 -26.86
CA SER A 448 26.85 -28.45 -26.75
C SER A 448 25.51 -28.67 -27.47
N TRP A 449 24.57 -27.78 -27.30
CA TRP A 449 23.27 -27.86 -27.98
C TRP A 449 23.39 -27.64 -29.49
N PHE A 450 24.19 -26.67 -29.93
CA PHE A 450 24.40 -26.42 -31.34
C PHE A 450 25.03 -27.63 -32.03
N SER A 451 25.99 -28.29 -31.36
CA SER A 451 26.56 -29.56 -31.84
C SER A 451 25.54 -30.71 -31.91
N LEU A 452 24.68 -30.81 -30.88
CA LEU A 452 23.67 -31.88 -30.81
C LEU A 452 22.62 -31.80 -31.93
N VAL A 453 22.29 -30.58 -32.37
CA VAL A 453 21.29 -30.32 -33.40
C VAL A 453 21.89 -30.19 -34.82
N ASN A 454 23.18 -30.49 -34.98
CA ASN A 454 23.93 -30.25 -36.24
C ASN A 454 23.35 -30.93 -37.48
N GLU A 455 22.71 -32.08 -37.34
CA GLU A 455 22.10 -32.81 -38.47
C GLU A 455 20.71 -32.30 -38.89
N ARG A 456 20.10 -31.40 -38.07
CA ARG A 456 18.76 -30.88 -38.37
C ARG A 456 18.80 -29.75 -39.40
N PRO A 457 17.69 -29.47 -40.12
CA PRO A 457 17.54 -28.24 -40.90
C PRO A 457 17.87 -27.02 -40.02
N LEU A 458 18.55 -26.02 -40.58
CA LEU A 458 19.13 -24.92 -39.79
C LEU A 458 18.09 -24.16 -38.94
N ILE A 459 16.94 -23.88 -39.53
CA ILE A 459 15.83 -23.21 -38.81
C ILE A 459 15.32 -24.06 -37.62
N VAL A 460 15.20 -25.39 -37.81
CA VAL A 460 14.76 -26.29 -36.75
C VAL A 460 15.79 -26.37 -35.63
N ALA A 461 17.08 -26.31 -35.99
CA ALA A 461 18.18 -26.31 -35.03
C ALA A 461 18.12 -25.09 -34.11
N ILE A 462 17.99 -23.89 -34.67
CA ILE A 462 17.95 -22.67 -33.84
C ILE A 462 16.65 -22.53 -33.06
N MET A 463 15.51 -22.98 -33.61
CA MET A 463 14.25 -23.04 -32.87
C MET A 463 14.36 -23.95 -31.64
N LYS A 464 15.04 -25.10 -31.77
CA LYS A 464 15.24 -26.02 -30.63
C LYS A 464 16.17 -25.41 -29.58
N ILE A 465 17.22 -24.70 -30.00
CA ILE A 465 18.10 -23.98 -29.07
C ILE A 465 17.30 -22.90 -28.30
N ASN A 466 16.48 -22.12 -29.00
CA ASN A 466 15.65 -21.11 -28.37
C ASN A 466 14.64 -21.69 -27.36
N GLU A 467 14.02 -22.83 -27.73
CA GLU A 467 13.13 -23.57 -26.82
C GLU A 467 13.85 -23.96 -25.51
N VAL A 468 15.06 -24.50 -25.62
CA VAL A 468 15.88 -24.90 -24.48
C VAL A 468 16.28 -23.70 -23.61
N ILE A 469 16.60 -22.56 -24.23
CA ILE A 469 16.89 -21.33 -23.53
C ILE A 469 15.64 -20.83 -22.78
N ALA A 470 14.47 -20.88 -23.42
CA ALA A 470 13.19 -20.52 -22.79
C ALA A 470 12.84 -21.45 -21.61
N GLU A 471 13.04 -22.76 -21.77
CA GLU A 471 12.88 -23.74 -20.69
C GLU A 471 13.86 -23.45 -19.53
N TRP A 472 15.12 -23.09 -19.83
CA TRP A 472 16.11 -22.71 -18.83
C TRP A 472 15.66 -21.49 -18.01
N ARG A 473 15.08 -20.50 -18.66
CA ARG A 473 14.48 -19.31 -18.03
C ARG A 473 13.14 -19.59 -17.33
N CYS A 474 12.66 -20.82 -17.26
CA CYS A 474 11.31 -21.17 -16.78
C CYS A 474 10.19 -20.40 -17.52
N ASN A 475 10.37 -20.16 -18.82
CA ASN A 475 9.48 -19.37 -19.68
C ASN A 475 9.26 -17.90 -19.23
N SER A 476 10.15 -17.36 -18.42
CA SER A 476 10.16 -15.92 -18.14
C SER A 476 10.63 -15.12 -19.37
N SER A 477 10.24 -13.85 -19.45
CA SER A 477 10.77 -12.94 -20.47
C SER A 477 12.30 -12.85 -20.38
N PRO A 478 13.02 -12.66 -21.51
CA PRO A 478 14.45 -12.45 -21.50
C PRO A 478 14.80 -11.19 -20.70
N ASN A 479 15.94 -11.22 -20.00
CA ASN A 479 16.47 -10.07 -19.26
C ASN A 479 17.24 -9.10 -20.17
N ASP A 480 17.73 -9.61 -21.31
CA ASP A 480 18.42 -8.86 -22.35
C ASP A 480 17.99 -9.35 -23.73
N ASP A 481 18.27 -8.58 -24.77
CA ASP A 481 17.92 -8.90 -26.14
C ASP A 481 18.57 -10.20 -26.58
N LEU A 482 17.81 -11.09 -27.20
CA LEU A 482 18.26 -12.40 -27.63
C LEU A 482 18.29 -12.47 -29.15
N THR A 483 19.47 -12.58 -29.69
CA THR A 483 19.70 -12.78 -31.14
C THR A 483 20.50 -14.03 -31.36
N LEU A 484 19.95 -14.94 -32.20
CA LEU A 484 20.63 -16.09 -32.74
C LEU A 484 20.69 -15.96 -34.26
N LEU A 485 21.88 -16.01 -34.86
CA LEU A 485 22.07 -15.96 -36.29
C LEU A 485 22.90 -17.16 -36.71
N ALA A 486 22.28 -18.07 -37.40
CA ALA A 486 22.92 -19.30 -37.88
C ALA A 486 23.10 -19.26 -39.39
N LEU A 487 24.26 -19.75 -39.85
CA LEU A 487 24.64 -19.85 -41.22
C LEU A 487 25.09 -21.30 -41.50
N LYS A 488 24.76 -21.87 -42.68
CA LYS A 488 25.26 -23.16 -43.14
C LYS A 488 25.75 -23.03 -44.56
N CYS A 489 26.99 -23.46 -44.77
CA CYS A 489 27.56 -23.49 -46.12
C CYS A 489 26.89 -24.58 -46.97
N GLU A 490 26.41 -24.18 -48.15
CA GLU A 490 25.80 -25.06 -49.10
C GLU A 490 26.64 -25.17 -50.37
N LEU A 491 26.41 -26.23 -51.15
CA LEU A 491 26.94 -26.31 -52.49
C LEU A 491 26.29 -25.22 -53.34
N VAL A 492 27.09 -24.31 -53.90
CA VAL A 492 26.59 -23.36 -54.90
C VAL A 492 26.26 -24.17 -56.16
N PRO A 493 25.00 -24.27 -56.58
CA PRO A 493 24.71 -24.82 -57.90
C PRO A 493 25.42 -23.92 -58.92
N HIS A 494 26.22 -24.48 -59.82
CA HIS A 494 26.86 -23.72 -60.88
C HIS A 494 25.83 -22.83 -61.59
N LEU A 495 25.89 -21.53 -61.39
CA LEU A 495 25.08 -20.55 -62.08
C LEU A 495 25.45 -20.63 -63.58
N LYS A 496 24.63 -21.35 -64.33
CA LYS A 496 24.58 -21.13 -65.76
C LYS A 496 24.07 -19.70 -65.98
N ASN A 497 24.94 -18.87 -66.59
CA ASN A 497 24.68 -17.52 -67.06
C ASN A 497 23.21 -17.09 -67.11
N SER A 498 22.82 -16.22 -66.19
CA SER A 498 21.61 -15.44 -66.34
C SER A 498 21.91 -13.97 -66.03
N GLU A 499 22.42 -13.28 -67.07
CA GLU A 499 22.55 -11.82 -67.12
C GLU A 499 21.20 -11.07 -67.09
N HIS A 500 20.08 -11.71 -66.69
CA HIS A 500 18.74 -11.17 -66.88
C HIS A 500 17.88 -10.96 -65.62
N GLN A 501 18.42 -11.09 -64.43
CA GLN A 501 17.59 -10.92 -63.21
C GLN A 501 17.97 -9.75 -62.27
N ALA A 502 19.05 -9.03 -62.57
CA ALA A 502 19.44 -7.86 -61.71
C ALA A 502 18.64 -6.60 -62.01
N SER A 503 17.86 -6.53 -63.11
CA SER A 503 17.06 -5.32 -63.42
C SER A 503 15.65 -5.31 -62.87
N THR A 504 15.10 -6.45 -62.44
CA THR A 504 13.69 -6.57 -62.07
C THR A 504 13.41 -6.19 -60.61
N VAL A 505 14.41 -6.26 -59.72
CA VAL A 505 14.23 -5.92 -58.28
C VAL A 505 14.24 -4.43 -58.01
N TYR A 506 14.85 -3.62 -58.89
CA TYR A 506 14.88 -2.15 -58.76
C TYR A 506 13.61 -1.44 -59.26
N GLU A 507 12.77 -2.08 -60.10
CA GLU A 507 11.55 -1.48 -60.64
C GLU A 507 10.30 -1.69 -59.76
N GLU A 508 10.25 -2.71 -58.91
CA GLU A 508 9.09 -2.99 -58.06
C GLU A 508 8.97 -2.11 -56.84
N VAL A 509 10.03 -1.37 -56.45
CA VAL A 509 10.00 -0.46 -55.26
C VAL A 509 9.43 0.91 -55.60
N GLN A 510 9.23 1.26 -56.90
CA GLN A 510 8.69 2.58 -57.30
C GLN A 510 7.18 2.62 -57.60
N SER A 511 6.43 1.54 -57.43
CA SER A 511 5.00 1.50 -57.69
C SER A 511 4.17 1.15 -56.46
N VAL A 512 4.18 1.97 -55.43
CA VAL A 512 3.13 1.97 -54.40
C VAL A 512 2.32 3.25 -54.58
N PRO A 513 1.01 3.19 -54.90
CA PRO A 513 0.15 4.39 -54.96
C PRO A 513 -0.03 4.99 -53.56
N GLN A 514 -0.15 6.29 -53.52
CA GLN A 514 -0.40 7.19 -52.35
C GLN A 514 -1.70 6.84 -51.60
#